data_fd49ba43dbf9f13362e30528cc219b1a
#
_entry.id   fd49ba43dbf9f13362e30528cc219b1a
#
_cell.length_a   1.000
_cell.length_b   1.000
_cell.length_c   1.000
_cell.angle_alpha   90.00
_cell.angle_beta   90.00
_cell.angle_gamma   90.00
#
_symmetry.space_group_name_H-M   'P 1'
#
loop_
_entity.id
_entity.type
_entity.pdbx_description
1 polymer ?
#
loop_
_entity_poly.entity_id
_entity_poly.type
_entity_poly.pdbx_seq_one_letter_code
_entity_poly.pdbx_strand_id
1 'polypeptide(L)'
;MLVIRLVHNNDLDLVNELQELRELLKKKNITIGLVESGEGDSHLIKIMCDKECYNEKVKRMIYLYISNILYNIVIEKYRKKELFNFLTETYFFLKQDEIIEVEDMIMKVLKSEENLKDEKMIYCISKINSIIEKIKTCLEENEEINIKGFITFRMRELREDIEEIIDKVVEEYMVEKEYKEFVKLLKYFVDIQESKIDKINIYIHEGGGYVLKDGYGNDVFSDFMKELSECRIDTEAKIEDIIISGLITNAPKQIIIHHKEN
;
A
#
# COMPACT_ATOMS: atom_id res chain seq x y z
N MET A 1 36.62 15.71 -1.61
CA MET A 1 36.77 14.47 -0.84
C MET A 1 35.97 13.37 -1.49
N LEU A 2 36.52 12.16 -1.63
CA LEU A 2 35.77 11.02 -2.16
C LEU A 2 34.73 10.58 -1.12
N VAL A 3 33.49 10.38 -1.53
CA VAL A 3 32.41 9.88 -0.66
C VAL A 3 32.22 8.39 -0.86
N ILE A 4 31.99 7.95 -2.12
CA ILE A 4 31.80 6.54 -2.47
C ILE A 4 32.08 6.31 -3.97
N ARG A 5 32.34 5.06 -4.31
CA ARG A 5 32.45 4.56 -5.69
C ARG A 5 31.30 3.60 -5.99
N LEU A 6 30.64 3.79 -7.14
CA LEU A 6 29.57 2.90 -7.61
C LEU A 6 29.98 2.30 -8.95
N VAL A 7 29.98 0.98 -9.02
CA VAL A 7 30.26 0.24 -10.28
C VAL A 7 28.94 -0.32 -10.81
N HIS A 8 28.60 0.00 -12.06
CA HIS A 8 27.39 -0.48 -12.71
C HIS A 8 27.64 -0.92 -14.15
N ASN A 9 26.66 -1.60 -14.75
CA ASN A 9 26.64 -1.96 -16.17
C ASN A 9 25.66 -1.05 -16.92
N ASN A 10 25.77 -0.99 -18.26
CA ASN A 10 24.97 -0.12 -19.13
C ASN A 10 23.43 -0.20 -18.99
N ASP A 11 22.92 -1.22 -18.32
CA ASP A 11 21.48 -1.46 -18.16
C ASP A 11 20.80 -0.53 -17.11
N LEU A 12 21.56 0.32 -16.42
CA LEU A 12 21.06 1.18 -15.35
C LEU A 12 21.27 2.65 -15.67
N ASP A 13 20.21 3.43 -15.68
CA ASP A 13 20.27 4.89 -15.81
C ASP A 13 20.64 5.59 -14.47
N LEU A 14 21.70 5.07 -13.85
CA LEU A 14 22.19 5.56 -12.56
C LEU A 14 22.70 7.00 -12.63
N VAL A 15 23.23 7.40 -13.79
CA VAL A 15 23.80 8.74 -13.97
C VAL A 15 22.74 9.82 -13.81
N ASN A 16 21.56 9.63 -14.41
CA ASN A 16 20.46 10.59 -14.30
C ASN A 16 19.97 10.71 -12.86
N GLU A 17 19.75 9.59 -12.17
CA GLU A 17 19.37 9.55 -10.75
C GLU A 17 20.38 10.31 -9.85
N LEU A 18 21.68 10.12 -10.12
CA LEU A 18 22.73 10.83 -9.38
C LEU A 18 22.84 12.32 -9.78
N GLN A 19 22.47 12.69 -11.00
CA GLN A 19 22.37 14.10 -11.39
C GLN A 19 21.22 14.81 -10.67
N GLU A 20 20.07 14.15 -10.50
CA GLU A 20 18.99 14.68 -9.68
C GLU A 20 19.44 14.91 -8.23
N LEU A 21 20.14 13.94 -7.64
CA LEU A 21 20.76 14.11 -6.33
C LEU A 21 21.66 15.34 -6.29
N ARG A 22 22.51 15.53 -7.30
CA ARG A 22 23.40 16.71 -7.38
C ARG A 22 22.63 18.03 -7.37
N GLU A 23 21.55 18.13 -8.15
CA GLU A 23 20.73 19.34 -8.19
C GLU A 23 19.98 19.58 -6.86
N LEU A 24 19.49 18.53 -6.21
CA LEU A 24 18.87 18.62 -4.88
C LEU A 24 19.86 19.12 -3.81
N LEU A 25 21.09 18.62 -3.82
CA LEU A 25 22.14 19.03 -2.89
C LEU A 25 22.59 20.46 -3.16
N LYS A 26 22.69 20.85 -4.41
CA LYS A 26 23.03 22.23 -4.82
C LYS A 26 22.01 23.26 -4.28
N LYS A 27 20.72 22.94 -4.27
CA LYS A 27 19.68 23.78 -3.64
C LYS A 27 19.90 23.97 -2.13
N LYS A 28 20.66 23.09 -1.49
CA LYS A 28 21.04 23.15 -0.08
C LYS A 28 22.46 23.71 0.12
N ASN A 29 23.06 24.33 -0.89
CA ASN A 29 24.44 24.85 -0.91
C ASN A 29 25.51 23.75 -0.67
N ILE A 30 25.23 22.52 -1.08
CA ILE A 30 26.17 21.40 -1.00
C ILE A 30 26.59 21.04 -2.42
N THR A 31 27.89 21.17 -2.70
CA THR A 31 28.45 20.86 -4.01
C THR A 31 29.03 19.45 -4.04
N ILE A 32 28.46 18.60 -4.91
CA ILE A 32 29.03 17.29 -5.22
C ILE A 32 29.48 17.23 -6.68
N GLY A 33 30.56 16.50 -6.93
CA GLY A 33 31.09 16.17 -8.24
C GLY A 33 30.81 14.69 -8.57
N LEU A 34 30.36 14.43 -9.78
CA LEU A 34 30.21 13.08 -10.32
C LEU A 34 31.28 12.88 -11.41
N VAL A 35 32.13 11.87 -11.25
CA VAL A 35 33.17 11.54 -12.22
C VAL A 35 32.91 10.12 -12.71
N GLU A 36 32.55 9.99 -13.98
CA GLU A 36 32.34 8.71 -14.61
C GLU A 36 33.58 8.28 -15.39
N SER A 37 33.91 7.01 -15.30
CA SER A 37 34.93 6.34 -16.13
C SER A 37 34.40 4.96 -16.48
N GLY A 38 34.51 4.56 -17.76
CA GLY A 38 34.03 3.27 -18.24
C GLY A 38 35.16 2.49 -18.93
N GLU A 39 35.09 1.16 -18.80
CA GLU A 39 35.95 0.22 -19.53
C GLU A 39 35.06 -0.97 -19.95
N GLY A 40 34.74 -1.04 -21.25
CA GLY A 40 33.79 -2.02 -21.80
C GLY A 40 32.38 -1.78 -21.27
N ASP A 41 31.74 -2.84 -20.75
CA ASP A 41 30.37 -2.79 -20.19
C ASP A 41 30.31 -2.34 -18.72
N SER A 42 31.45 -2.02 -18.12
CA SER A 42 31.54 -1.64 -16.71
C SER A 42 31.83 -0.15 -16.57
N HIS A 43 30.99 0.55 -15.83
CA HIS A 43 31.11 1.98 -15.53
C HIS A 43 31.34 2.20 -14.06
N LEU A 44 32.35 3.02 -13.75
CA LEU A 44 32.67 3.45 -12.39
C LEU A 44 32.28 4.92 -12.22
N ILE A 45 31.37 5.19 -11.30
CA ILE A 45 30.99 6.54 -10.90
C ILE A 45 31.62 6.85 -9.53
N LYS A 46 32.44 7.91 -9.46
CA LYS A 46 32.97 8.44 -8.21
C LYS A 46 32.13 9.63 -7.78
N ILE A 47 31.59 9.55 -6.59
CA ILE A 47 30.88 10.66 -5.96
C ILE A 47 31.86 11.39 -5.03
N MET A 48 32.10 12.65 -5.34
CA MET A 48 33.01 13.52 -4.59
C MET A 48 32.24 14.67 -3.98
N CYS A 49 32.59 15.08 -2.75
CA CYS A 49 32.04 16.27 -2.12
C CYS A 49 33.14 17.29 -1.90
N ASP A 50 32.81 18.59 -2.00
CA ASP A 50 33.72 19.66 -1.67
C ASP A 50 34.13 19.55 -0.19
N LYS A 51 35.41 19.79 0.09
CA LYS A 51 35.95 19.69 1.44
C LYS A 51 35.33 20.69 2.42
N GLU A 52 34.99 21.87 1.94
CA GLU A 52 34.38 22.93 2.76
C GLU A 52 32.94 22.57 3.21
N CYS A 53 32.21 21.83 2.37
CA CYS A 53 30.84 21.40 2.65
C CYS A 53 30.76 20.03 3.33
N TYR A 54 31.83 19.24 3.30
CA TYR A 54 31.81 17.86 3.77
C TYR A 54 31.81 17.78 5.30
N ASN A 55 30.77 17.14 5.82
CA ASN A 55 30.67 16.77 7.25
C ASN A 55 29.80 15.50 7.36
N GLU A 56 29.73 14.93 8.56
CA GLU A 56 28.98 13.69 8.80
C GLU A 56 27.49 13.79 8.45
N LYS A 57 26.87 14.97 8.59
CA LYS A 57 25.48 15.19 8.21
C LYS A 57 25.29 15.11 6.70
N VAL A 58 26.20 15.74 5.94
CA VAL A 58 26.21 15.71 4.47
C VAL A 58 26.48 14.29 3.97
N LYS A 59 27.45 13.59 4.58
CA LYS A 59 27.74 12.19 4.26
C LYS A 59 26.50 11.31 4.44
N ARG A 60 25.84 11.37 5.59
CA ARG A 60 24.62 10.61 5.86
C ARG A 60 23.51 10.92 4.86
N MET A 61 23.36 12.18 4.48
CA MET A 61 22.36 12.59 3.50
C MET A 61 22.65 11.99 2.12
N ILE A 62 23.91 12.03 1.66
CA ILE A 62 24.31 11.43 0.39
C ILE A 62 24.04 9.92 0.41
N TYR A 63 24.44 9.22 1.48
CA TYR A 63 24.19 7.79 1.61
C TYR A 63 22.71 7.44 1.63
N LEU A 64 21.87 8.23 2.30
CA LEU A 64 20.43 8.03 2.30
C LEU A 64 19.83 8.15 0.89
N TYR A 65 20.24 9.14 0.10
CA TYR A 65 19.78 9.27 -1.30
C TYR A 65 20.23 8.11 -2.17
N ILE A 66 21.49 7.69 -2.06
CA ILE A 66 22.00 6.53 -2.80
C ILE A 66 21.26 5.26 -2.37
N SER A 67 20.93 5.12 -1.09
CA SER A 67 20.15 3.98 -0.58
C SER A 67 18.77 3.92 -1.18
N ASN A 68 18.09 5.08 -1.37
CA ASN A 68 16.80 5.13 -2.05
C ASN A 68 16.89 4.77 -3.53
N ILE A 69 17.94 5.23 -4.23
CA ILE A 69 18.21 4.83 -5.63
C ILE A 69 18.40 3.32 -5.72
N LEU A 70 19.24 2.74 -4.86
CA LEU A 70 19.47 1.30 -4.83
C LEU A 70 18.22 0.51 -4.44
N TYR A 71 17.40 1.03 -3.52
CA TYR A 71 16.12 0.46 -3.15
C TYR A 71 15.20 0.37 -4.38
N ASN A 72 15.03 1.44 -5.14
CA ASN A 72 14.22 1.44 -6.35
C ASN A 72 14.71 0.40 -7.37
N ILE A 73 16.03 0.30 -7.56
CA ILE A 73 16.64 -0.71 -8.46
C ILE A 73 16.34 -2.13 -7.95
N VAL A 74 16.42 -2.37 -6.63
CA VAL A 74 16.11 -3.67 -6.01
C VAL A 74 14.67 -4.06 -6.28
N ILE A 75 13.71 -3.15 -6.03
CA ILE A 75 12.27 -3.45 -6.21
C ILE A 75 11.95 -3.73 -7.68
N GLU A 76 12.45 -2.89 -8.59
CA GLU A 76 12.23 -3.10 -10.02
C GLU A 76 12.82 -4.42 -10.52
N LYS A 77 13.95 -4.86 -9.97
CA LYS A 77 14.53 -6.14 -10.32
C LYS A 77 13.74 -7.31 -9.72
N TYR A 78 13.26 -7.18 -8.48
CA TYR A 78 12.37 -8.15 -7.85
C TYR A 78 11.08 -8.30 -8.66
N ARG A 79 10.44 -7.19 -9.04
CA ARG A 79 9.27 -7.17 -9.92
C ARG A 79 9.49 -7.99 -11.20
N LYS A 80 10.59 -7.70 -11.92
CA LYS A 80 10.86 -8.32 -13.23
C LYS A 80 11.21 -9.79 -13.17
N LYS A 81 11.76 -10.28 -12.06
CA LYS A 81 12.32 -11.63 -11.99
C LYS A 81 11.58 -12.59 -11.07
N GLU A 82 10.98 -12.07 -10.01
CA GLU A 82 10.55 -12.89 -8.87
C GLU A 82 9.09 -12.69 -8.50
N LEU A 83 8.57 -11.46 -8.56
CA LEU A 83 7.24 -11.12 -8.05
C LEU A 83 6.12 -11.95 -8.66
N PHE A 84 6.09 -12.09 -9.99
CA PHE A 84 5.04 -12.88 -10.65
C PHE A 84 5.05 -14.35 -10.22
N ASN A 85 6.23 -14.96 -10.14
CA ASN A 85 6.35 -16.35 -9.69
C ASN A 85 5.95 -16.49 -8.22
N PHE A 86 6.40 -15.57 -7.36
CA PHE A 86 6.02 -15.54 -5.96
C PHE A 86 4.50 -15.44 -5.78
N LEU A 87 3.84 -14.54 -6.50
CA LEU A 87 2.38 -14.38 -6.43
C LEU A 87 1.64 -15.64 -6.90
N THR A 88 2.07 -16.23 -8.01
CA THR A 88 1.41 -17.43 -8.56
C THR A 88 1.62 -18.69 -7.71
N GLU A 89 2.77 -18.82 -7.05
CA GLU A 89 3.08 -19.98 -6.21
C GLU A 89 2.46 -19.84 -4.81
N THR A 90 2.52 -18.64 -4.21
CA THR A 90 2.04 -18.38 -2.84
C THR A 90 0.53 -18.17 -2.80
N TYR A 91 -0.02 -17.43 -3.77
CA TYR A 91 -1.45 -17.07 -3.82
C TYR A 91 -2.14 -17.72 -5.03
N PHE A 92 -1.95 -19.03 -5.17
CA PHE A 92 -2.48 -19.86 -6.27
C PHE A 92 -4.00 -19.78 -6.45
N PHE A 93 -4.74 -19.27 -5.47
CA PHE A 93 -6.19 -19.06 -5.51
C PHE A 93 -6.60 -17.77 -6.24
N LEU A 94 -5.66 -16.85 -6.52
CA LEU A 94 -5.91 -15.66 -7.30
C LEU A 94 -5.99 -15.99 -8.80
N LYS A 95 -6.92 -15.36 -9.49
CA LYS A 95 -7.02 -15.44 -10.95
C LYS A 95 -5.95 -14.58 -11.62
N GLN A 96 -5.71 -14.81 -12.89
CA GLN A 96 -4.66 -14.11 -13.63
C GLN A 96 -4.87 -12.58 -13.70
N ASP A 97 -6.12 -12.13 -13.86
CA ASP A 97 -6.49 -10.71 -13.82
C ASP A 97 -6.28 -10.10 -12.44
N GLU A 98 -6.59 -10.85 -11.39
CA GLU A 98 -6.36 -10.45 -10.00
C GLU A 98 -4.86 -10.36 -9.65
N ILE A 99 -4.03 -11.27 -10.17
CA ILE A 99 -2.57 -11.20 -9.99
C ILE A 99 -2.01 -9.91 -10.58
N ILE A 100 -2.49 -9.48 -11.75
CA ILE A 100 -2.06 -8.23 -12.40
C ILE A 100 -2.47 -7.01 -11.55
N GLU A 101 -3.71 -7.00 -11.04
CA GLU A 101 -4.20 -5.93 -10.17
C GLU A 101 -3.39 -5.84 -8.87
N VAL A 102 -3.14 -6.98 -8.23
CA VAL A 102 -2.34 -7.08 -7.00
C VAL A 102 -0.88 -6.68 -7.25
N GLU A 103 -0.26 -7.08 -8.37
CA GLU A 103 1.09 -6.65 -8.73
C GLU A 103 1.20 -5.11 -8.81
N ASP A 104 0.22 -4.45 -9.44
CA ASP A 104 0.19 -2.99 -9.54
C ASP A 104 0.05 -2.33 -8.14
N MET A 105 -0.85 -2.85 -7.29
CA MET A 105 -1.01 -2.38 -5.91
C MET A 105 0.29 -2.54 -5.10
N ILE A 106 0.95 -3.70 -5.19
CA ILE A 106 2.22 -3.96 -4.51
C ILE A 106 3.27 -2.94 -4.93
N MET A 107 3.42 -2.70 -6.23
CA MET A 107 4.43 -1.75 -6.73
C MET A 107 4.15 -0.32 -6.28
N LYS A 108 2.90 0.10 -6.23
CA LYS A 108 2.52 1.43 -5.72
C LYS A 108 2.84 1.58 -4.22
N VAL A 109 2.57 0.55 -3.42
CA VAL A 109 2.91 0.56 -1.99
C VAL A 109 4.42 0.58 -1.78
N LEU A 110 5.17 -0.29 -2.49
CA LEU A 110 6.64 -0.32 -2.41
C LEU A 110 7.27 1.00 -2.84
N LYS A 111 6.69 1.72 -3.80
CA LYS A 111 7.14 3.05 -4.22
C LYS A 111 6.58 4.20 -3.38
N SER A 112 5.77 3.89 -2.37
CA SER A 112 5.08 4.90 -1.55
C SER A 112 4.18 5.85 -2.36
N GLU A 113 3.62 5.38 -3.47
CA GLU A 113 2.70 6.12 -4.35
C GLU A 113 1.24 5.94 -3.92
N GLU A 114 0.91 4.86 -3.22
CA GLU A 114 -0.43 4.56 -2.72
C GLU A 114 -0.38 4.16 -1.24
N ASN A 115 -1.42 4.54 -0.50
CA ASN A 115 -1.54 4.26 0.93
C ASN A 115 -2.54 3.12 1.17
N LEU A 116 -2.14 2.13 1.96
CA LEU A 116 -3.05 1.17 2.59
C LEU A 116 -3.76 1.84 3.76
N LYS A 117 -4.81 1.19 4.28
CA LYS A 117 -5.52 1.72 5.45
C LYS A 117 -4.63 1.64 6.71
N ASP A 118 -4.52 2.78 7.36
CA ASP A 118 -3.97 3.05 8.69
C ASP A 118 -2.80 2.16 9.16
N GLU A 119 -3.06 1.15 9.99
CA GLU A 119 -2.02 0.34 10.66
C GLU A 119 -1.17 -0.48 9.67
N LYS A 120 -1.77 -0.99 8.59
CA LYS A 120 -1.05 -1.75 7.56
C LYS A 120 -0.05 -0.87 6.83
N MET A 121 -0.40 0.39 6.56
CA MET A 121 0.52 1.34 5.93
C MET A 121 1.69 1.68 6.83
N ILE A 122 1.47 1.90 8.12
CA ILE A 122 2.54 2.14 9.11
C ILE A 122 3.52 0.96 9.11
N TYR A 123 3.00 -0.28 9.09
CA TYR A 123 3.82 -1.48 9.00
C TYR A 123 4.67 -1.50 7.72
N CYS A 124 4.05 -1.29 6.55
CA CYS A 124 4.75 -1.28 5.26
C CYS A 124 5.84 -0.20 5.21
N ILE A 125 5.54 1.03 5.64
CA ILE A 125 6.54 2.12 5.73
C ILE A 125 7.70 1.74 6.66
N SER A 126 7.41 1.12 7.80
CA SER A 126 8.45 0.66 8.73
C SER A 126 9.37 -0.37 8.07
N LYS A 127 8.82 -1.33 7.32
CA LYS A 127 9.60 -2.33 6.59
C LYS A 127 10.39 -1.73 5.43
N ILE A 128 9.82 -0.82 4.65
CA ILE A 128 10.53 -0.07 3.59
C ILE A 128 11.74 0.67 4.19
N ASN A 129 11.53 1.39 5.29
CA ASN A 129 12.60 2.08 5.98
C ASN A 129 13.68 1.12 6.50
N SER A 130 13.31 -0.06 7.00
CA SER A 130 14.25 -1.11 7.41
C SER A 130 15.12 -1.57 6.24
N ILE A 131 14.52 -1.80 5.07
CA ILE A 131 15.24 -2.17 3.85
C ILE A 131 16.24 -1.07 3.46
N ILE A 132 15.80 0.20 3.45
CA ILE A 132 16.63 1.35 3.11
C ILE A 132 17.81 1.49 4.10
N GLU A 133 17.58 1.30 5.40
CA GLU A 133 18.65 1.33 6.42
C GLU A 133 19.64 0.17 6.26
N LYS A 134 19.18 -1.05 5.92
CA LYS A 134 20.08 -2.18 5.58
C LYS A 134 20.98 -1.85 4.38
N ILE A 135 20.43 -1.24 3.35
CA ILE A 135 21.17 -0.78 2.17
C ILE A 135 22.20 0.29 2.57
N LYS A 136 21.78 1.28 3.36
CA LYS A 136 22.62 2.38 3.83
C LYS A 136 23.78 1.87 4.67
N THR A 137 23.55 0.94 5.59
CA THR A 137 24.61 0.31 6.39
C THR A 137 25.66 -0.35 5.49
N CYS A 138 25.20 -1.07 4.45
CA CYS A 138 26.13 -1.66 3.48
C CYS A 138 26.96 -0.60 2.73
N LEU A 139 26.37 0.56 2.38
CA LEU A 139 27.10 1.68 1.76
C LEU A 139 28.13 2.29 2.72
N GLU A 140 27.80 2.38 4.02
CA GLU A 140 28.69 2.95 5.04
C GLU A 140 29.89 2.06 5.34
N GLU A 141 29.74 0.75 5.21
CA GLU A 141 30.79 -0.24 5.47
C GLU A 141 31.73 -0.44 4.27
N ASN A 142 31.40 0.06 3.09
CA ASN A 142 32.15 -0.18 1.86
C ASN A 142 32.51 1.13 1.15
N GLU A 143 33.74 1.25 0.68
CA GLU A 143 34.18 2.40 -0.13
C GLU A 143 33.75 2.30 -1.59
N GLU A 144 33.41 1.08 -2.03
CA GLU A 144 33.01 0.78 -3.40
C GLU A 144 31.91 -0.27 -3.43
N ILE A 145 30.85 -0.02 -4.20
CA ILE A 145 29.74 -0.93 -4.39
C ILE A 145 29.61 -1.30 -5.85
N ASN A 146 29.73 -2.57 -6.15
CA ASN A 146 29.29 -3.12 -7.44
C ASN A 146 27.80 -3.39 -7.38
N ILE A 147 26.99 -2.58 -8.07
CA ILE A 147 25.51 -2.61 -7.99
C ILE A 147 24.96 -3.97 -8.42
N LYS A 148 25.49 -4.58 -9.49
CA LYS A 148 25.05 -5.91 -9.94
C LYS A 148 25.33 -6.97 -8.89
N GLY A 149 26.51 -6.97 -8.31
CA GLY A 149 26.90 -7.86 -7.20
C GLY A 149 26.03 -7.61 -5.97
N PHE A 150 25.89 -6.36 -5.56
CA PHE A 150 25.06 -5.95 -4.43
C PHE A 150 23.63 -6.51 -4.56
N ILE A 151 22.95 -6.24 -5.69
CA ILE A 151 21.59 -6.73 -5.89
C ILE A 151 21.54 -8.27 -5.86
N THR A 152 22.51 -8.95 -6.47
CA THR A 152 22.53 -10.42 -6.54
C THR A 152 22.68 -11.06 -5.16
N PHE A 153 23.56 -10.52 -4.33
CA PHE A 153 23.86 -11.10 -3.01
C PHE A 153 22.90 -10.60 -1.92
N ARG A 154 22.51 -9.31 -1.94
CA ARG A 154 21.64 -8.73 -0.91
C ARG A 154 20.16 -8.95 -1.16
N MET A 155 19.73 -9.21 -2.41
CA MET A 155 18.32 -9.53 -2.70
C MET A 155 17.80 -10.64 -1.79
N ARG A 156 18.64 -11.65 -1.50
CA ARG A 156 18.26 -12.76 -0.63
C ARG A 156 17.92 -12.31 0.80
N GLU A 157 18.63 -11.33 1.34
CA GLU A 157 18.42 -10.78 2.69
C GLU A 157 17.23 -9.81 2.74
N LEU A 158 16.93 -9.15 1.62
CA LEU A 158 15.85 -8.16 1.53
C LEU A 158 14.51 -8.78 1.11
N ARG A 159 14.55 -9.99 0.55
CA ARG A 159 13.38 -10.70 0.04
C ARG A 159 12.32 -10.87 1.12
N GLU A 160 12.68 -11.33 2.29
CA GLU A 160 11.77 -11.59 3.41
C GLU A 160 10.99 -10.32 3.81
N ASP A 161 11.68 -9.18 3.92
CA ASP A 161 11.01 -7.90 4.22
C ASP A 161 10.07 -7.46 3.08
N ILE A 162 10.43 -7.73 1.81
CA ILE A 162 9.58 -7.42 0.65
C ILE A 162 8.35 -8.34 0.63
N GLU A 163 8.54 -9.63 0.86
CA GLU A 163 7.46 -10.62 0.89
C GLU A 163 6.46 -10.32 2.03
N GLU A 164 6.92 -9.87 3.20
CA GLU A 164 6.04 -9.43 4.29
C GLU A 164 5.19 -8.19 3.91
N ILE A 165 5.73 -7.28 3.10
CA ILE A 165 4.95 -6.15 2.57
C ILE A 165 3.90 -6.67 1.58
N ILE A 166 4.28 -7.60 0.70
CA ILE A 166 3.37 -8.23 -0.27
C ILE A 166 2.21 -8.90 0.44
N ASP A 167 2.48 -9.67 1.52
CA ASP A 167 1.45 -10.31 2.33
C ASP A 167 0.41 -9.32 2.84
N LYS A 168 0.84 -8.13 3.30
CA LYS A 168 -0.07 -7.09 3.78
C LYS A 168 -0.92 -6.47 2.67
N VAL A 169 -0.35 -6.31 1.49
CA VAL A 169 -1.09 -5.79 0.32
C VAL A 169 -2.13 -6.81 -0.16
N VAL A 170 -1.74 -8.09 -0.27
CA VAL A 170 -2.66 -9.15 -0.66
C VAL A 170 -3.78 -9.34 0.36
N GLU A 171 -3.47 -9.28 1.66
CA GLU A 171 -4.46 -9.31 2.73
C GLU A 171 -5.50 -8.18 2.58
N GLU A 172 -5.07 -6.94 2.27
CA GLU A 172 -5.99 -5.82 2.04
C GLU A 172 -6.84 -6.03 0.79
N TYR A 173 -6.23 -6.48 -0.30
CA TYR A 173 -6.93 -6.81 -1.54
C TYR A 173 -8.02 -7.86 -1.30
N MET A 174 -7.71 -8.92 -0.55
CA MET A 174 -8.67 -9.99 -0.25
C MET A 174 -9.84 -9.49 0.59
N VAL A 175 -9.59 -8.69 1.61
CA VAL A 175 -10.66 -8.08 2.44
C VAL A 175 -11.58 -7.21 1.58
N GLU A 176 -11.02 -6.38 0.69
CA GLU A 176 -11.82 -5.55 -0.21
C GLU A 176 -12.63 -6.38 -1.23
N LYS A 177 -12.02 -7.44 -1.75
CA LYS A 177 -12.68 -8.36 -2.68
C LYS A 177 -13.85 -9.07 -2.00
N GLU A 178 -13.62 -9.67 -0.83
CA GLU A 178 -14.67 -10.34 -0.04
C GLU A 178 -15.83 -9.38 0.26
N TYR A 179 -15.53 -8.15 0.63
CA TYR A 179 -16.54 -7.13 0.86
C TYR A 179 -17.34 -6.81 -0.41
N LYS A 180 -16.68 -6.63 -1.55
CA LYS A 180 -17.34 -6.38 -2.84
C LYS A 180 -18.23 -7.55 -3.25
N GLU A 181 -17.76 -8.78 -3.07
CA GLU A 181 -18.55 -10.00 -3.36
C GLU A 181 -19.75 -10.12 -2.42
N PHE A 182 -19.56 -9.85 -1.14
CA PHE A 182 -20.66 -9.84 -0.16
C PHE A 182 -21.74 -8.80 -0.52
N VAL A 183 -21.35 -7.56 -0.83
CA VAL A 183 -22.29 -6.52 -1.27
C VAL A 183 -23.03 -6.93 -2.54
N LYS A 184 -22.35 -7.59 -3.49
CA LYS A 184 -22.96 -8.11 -4.70
C LYS A 184 -24.01 -9.20 -4.41
N LEU A 185 -23.72 -10.11 -3.49
CA LEU A 185 -24.66 -11.11 -3.02
C LEU A 185 -25.88 -10.49 -2.34
N LEU A 186 -25.65 -9.53 -1.43
CA LEU A 186 -26.76 -8.82 -0.78
C LEU A 186 -27.66 -8.11 -1.79
N LYS A 187 -27.07 -7.45 -2.79
CA LYS A 187 -27.82 -6.81 -3.87
C LYS A 187 -28.67 -7.83 -4.64
N TYR A 188 -28.08 -8.98 -5.00
CA TYR A 188 -28.82 -10.05 -5.66
C TYR A 188 -30.00 -10.54 -4.81
N PHE A 189 -29.81 -10.74 -3.50
CA PHE A 189 -30.91 -11.15 -2.62
C PHE A 189 -32.03 -10.12 -2.54
N VAL A 190 -31.71 -8.82 -2.48
CA VAL A 190 -32.72 -7.76 -2.48
C VAL A 190 -33.46 -7.70 -3.82
N ASP A 191 -32.74 -7.86 -4.94
CA ASP A 191 -33.33 -7.78 -6.30
C ASP A 191 -34.32 -8.92 -6.60
N ILE A 192 -34.15 -10.11 -5.99
CA ILE A 192 -35.05 -11.26 -6.19
C ILE A 192 -36.23 -11.32 -5.20
N GLN A 193 -36.19 -10.51 -4.12
CA GLN A 193 -37.24 -10.51 -3.10
C GLN A 193 -38.42 -9.61 -3.52
N GLU A 194 -39.65 -10.05 -3.19
CA GLU A 194 -40.78 -9.16 -3.23
C GLU A 194 -40.69 -8.11 -2.11
N SER A 195 -40.84 -6.85 -2.51
CA SER A 195 -40.82 -5.75 -1.56
C SER A 195 -42.01 -5.86 -0.58
N LYS A 196 -41.70 -5.90 0.72
CA LYS A 196 -42.74 -5.93 1.77
C LYS A 196 -43.12 -4.53 2.25
N ILE A 197 -42.28 -3.54 2.01
CA ILE A 197 -42.47 -2.16 2.48
C ILE A 197 -42.21 -1.19 1.30
N ASP A 198 -43.13 -0.30 1.01
CA ASP A 198 -42.98 0.64 -0.10
C ASP A 198 -41.86 1.66 0.19
N LYS A 199 -41.85 2.20 1.43
CA LYS A 199 -40.92 3.28 1.78
C LYS A 199 -40.51 3.20 3.23
N ILE A 200 -39.19 3.38 3.48
CA ILE A 200 -38.60 3.55 4.82
C ILE A 200 -37.88 4.88 4.91
N ASN A 201 -38.14 5.63 5.98
CA ASN A 201 -37.42 6.84 6.35
C ASN A 201 -36.52 6.52 7.56
N ILE A 202 -35.22 6.74 7.40
CA ILE A 202 -34.20 6.55 8.45
C ILE A 202 -33.76 7.91 8.95
N TYR A 203 -34.00 8.21 10.21
CA TYR A 203 -33.57 9.45 10.87
C TYR A 203 -32.36 9.16 11.73
N ILE A 204 -31.25 9.86 11.48
CA ILE A 204 -30.00 9.74 12.25
C ILE A 204 -29.92 10.93 13.21
N HIS A 205 -29.79 10.64 14.50
CA HIS A 205 -29.68 11.66 15.56
C HIS A 205 -28.22 11.94 15.90
N GLU A 206 -27.89 13.16 16.33
CA GLU A 206 -26.54 13.62 16.70
C GLU A 206 -25.86 12.77 17.81
N GLY A 207 -26.63 12.01 18.58
CA GLY A 207 -26.13 11.08 19.59
C GLY A 207 -25.92 9.64 19.13
N GLY A 208 -25.95 9.35 17.80
CA GLY A 208 -25.77 8.00 17.25
C GLY A 208 -27.02 7.13 17.33
N GLY A 209 -28.19 7.68 17.62
CA GLY A 209 -29.47 6.96 17.62
C GLY A 209 -30.12 6.95 16.23
N TYR A 210 -30.87 5.88 15.94
CA TYR A 210 -31.62 5.72 14.69
C TYR A 210 -33.12 5.60 14.99
N VAL A 211 -33.95 6.24 14.16
CA VAL A 211 -35.41 6.07 14.15
C VAL A 211 -35.83 5.68 12.73
N LEU A 212 -36.50 4.55 12.62
CA LEU A 212 -36.97 4.01 11.32
C LEU A 212 -38.50 4.13 11.27
N LYS A 213 -39.00 4.77 10.20
CA LYS A 213 -40.44 4.93 9.98
C LYS A 213 -40.84 4.46 8.59
N ASP A 214 -41.99 3.81 8.48
CA ASP A 214 -42.60 3.49 7.20
C ASP A 214 -43.10 4.75 6.46
N GLY A 215 -43.71 4.55 5.28
CA GLY A 215 -44.31 5.63 4.49
C GLY A 215 -45.48 6.32 5.19
N TYR A 216 -46.06 5.70 6.22
CA TYR A 216 -47.23 6.19 6.98
C TYR A 216 -46.77 6.83 8.33
N GLY A 217 -45.50 6.75 8.66
CA GLY A 217 -44.93 7.33 9.89
C GLY A 217 -44.88 6.37 11.09
N ASN A 218 -45.23 5.10 10.91
CA ASN A 218 -45.18 4.09 11.97
C ASN A 218 -43.72 3.68 12.19
N ASP A 219 -43.36 3.37 13.44
CA ASP A 219 -42.05 2.85 13.79
C ASP A 219 -41.94 1.38 13.38
N VAL A 220 -40.95 1.08 12.52
CA VAL A 220 -40.68 -0.26 12.00
C VAL A 220 -39.47 -0.92 12.67
N PHE A 221 -38.74 -0.21 13.54
CA PHE A 221 -37.56 -0.76 14.21
C PHE A 221 -37.90 -1.93 15.16
N SER A 222 -39.02 -1.81 15.86
CA SER A 222 -39.52 -2.88 16.75
C SER A 222 -39.87 -4.16 16.00
N ASP A 223 -40.34 -4.05 14.77
CA ASP A 223 -40.66 -5.20 13.91
C ASP A 223 -39.39 -5.86 13.38
N PHE A 224 -38.39 -5.08 12.99
CA PHE A 224 -37.05 -5.59 12.64
C PHE A 224 -36.41 -6.36 13.80
N MET A 225 -36.53 -5.84 15.02
CA MET A 225 -36.03 -6.52 16.20
C MET A 225 -36.73 -7.86 16.48
N LYS A 226 -38.05 -7.94 16.26
CA LYS A 226 -38.81 -9.20 16.43
C LYS A 226 -38.38 -10.25 15.40
N GLU A 227 -38.27 -9.88 14.13
CA GLU A 227 -37.84 -10.78 13.06
C GLU A 227 -36.45 -11.39 13.36
N LEU A 228 -35.52 -10.59 13.91
CA LEU A 228 -34.19 -11.05 14.28
C LEU A 228 -34.19 -11.96 15.51
N SER A 229 -35.02 -11.65 16.52
CA SER A 229 -35.13 -12.48 17.76
C SER A 229 -35.66 -13.89 17.44
N GLU A 230 -36.52 -14.03 16.44
CA GLU A 230 -36.99 -15.33 15.94
C GLU A 230 -35.87 -16.15 15.29
N CYS A 231 -34.86 -15.48 14.70
CA CYS A 231 -33.71 -16.12 14.04
C CYS A 231 -32.59 -16.54 15.00
N ARG A 232 -32.73 -16.40 16.32
CA ARG A 232 -31.72 -16.73 17.34
C ARG A 232 -30.34 -16.10 17.09
N ILE A 233 -30.27 -14.88 16.58
CA ILE A 233 -29.05 -14.13 16.42
C ILE A 233 -28.65 -13.56 17.79
N ASP A 234 -27.37 -13.73 18.16
CA ASP A 234 -26.81 -13.34 19.46
C ASP A 234 -27.09 -11.88 19.83
N THR A 235 -27.30 -11.64 21.10
CA THR A 235 -27.66 -10.36 21.73
C THR A 235 -26.58 -9.26 21.63
N GLU A 236 -25.47 -9.49 20.95
CA GLU A 236 -24.37 -8.52 20.76
C GLU A 236 -24.39 -7.79 19.40
N ALA A 237 -25.45 -7.99 18.58
CA ALA A 237 -25.53 -7.31 17.28
C ALA A 237 -25.64 -5.79 17.46
N LYS A 238 -24.83 -5.05 16.71
CA LYS A 238 -24.91 -3.58 16.67
C LYS A 238 -26.23 -3.13 16.04
N ILE A 239 -26.71 -1.95 16.45
CA ILE A 239 -27.96 -1.39 15.91
C ILE A 239 -27.92 -1.27 14.39
N GLU A 240 -26.78 -0.92 13.83
CA GLU A 240 -26.54 -0.82 12.39
C GLU A 240 -26.75 -2.16 11.68
N ASP A 241 -26.28 -3.26 12.25
CA ASP A 241 -26.43 -4.61 11.69
C ASP A 241 -27.89 -5.04 11.69
N ILE A 242 -28.63 -4.67 12.73
CA ILE A 242 -30.09 -4.91 12.83
C ILE A 242 -30.84 -4.14 11.74
N ILE A 243 -30.49 -2.87 11.56
CA ILE A 243 -31.12 -2.02 10.52
C ILE A 243 -30.83 -2.59 9.12
N ILE A 244 -29.59 -2.93 8.83
CA ILE A 244 -29.18 -3.49 7.53
C ILE A 244 -29.92 -4.82 7.27
N SER A 245 -29.95 -5.72 8.25
CA SER A 245 -30.64 -7.00 8.15
C SER A 245 -32.15 -6.82 7.91
N GLY A 246 -32.80 -5.93 8.65
CA GLY A 246 -34.20 -5.61 8.47
C GLY A 246 -34.51 -5.01 7.09
N LEU A 247 -33.62 -4.13 6.59
CA LEU A 247 -33.76 -3.56 5.24
C LEU A 247 -33.61 -4.63 4.15
N ILE A 248 -32.68 -5.56 4.32
CA ILE A 248 -32.48 -6.67 3.38
C ILE A 248 -33.70 -7.60 3.40
N THR A 249 -34.18 -7.99 4.57
CA THR A 249 -35.29 -8.92 4.73
C THR A 249 -36.62 -8.36 4.22
N ASN A 250 -36.83 -7.05 4.34
CA ASN A 250 -38.07 -6.39 3.95
C ASN A 250 -38.01 -5.77 2.54
N ALA A 251 -36.82 -5.68 1.95
CA ALA A 251 -36.53 -5.20 0.59
C ALA A 251 -37.38 -3.96 0.21
N PRO A 252 -37.31 -2.83 0.95
CA PRO A 252 -38.13 -1.66 0.69
C PRO A 252 -37.87 -1.10 -0.72
N LYS A 253 -38.95 -0.65 -1.41
CA LYS A 253 -38.80 -0.03 -2.73
C LYS A 253 -38.05 1.29 -2.70
N GLN A 254 -38.14 2.02 -1.57
CA GLN A 254 -37.48 3.30 -1.38
C GLN A 254 -36.96 3.44 0.04
N ILE A 255 -35.68 3.87 0.18
CA ILE A 255 -35.06 4.24 1.44
C ILE A 255 -34.71 5.72 1.38
N ILE A 256 -35.14 6.50 2.39
CA ILE A 256 -34.78 7.91 2.55
C ILE A 256 -34.02 8.08 3.86
N ILE A 257 -32.79 8.56 3.76
CA ILE A 257 -31.96 8.86 4.93
C ILE A 257 -32.06 10.36 5.21
N HIS A 258 -32.53 10.69 6.41
CA HIS A 258 -32.62 12.05 6.89
C HIS A 258 -31.45 12.31 7.83
N HIS A 259 -30.51 13.13 7.35
CA HIS A 259 -29.40 13.63 8.16
C HIS A 259 -29.68 15.10 8.48
N LYS A 260 -29.61 15.50 9.74
CA LYS A 260 -29.60 16.94 10.07
C LYS A 260 -28.21 17.46 9.68
N GLU A 261 -28.19 18.31 8.65
CA GLU A 261 -27.04 19.20 8.42
C GLU A 261 -27.01 20.22 9.58
N ASN A 262 -25.81 20.40 10.15
CA ASN A 262 -25.53 21.48 11.10
C ASN A 262 -25.51 22.83 10.41
#